data_fc230bde6ae249958c0f594ef05e5173
#
_entry.id   fc230bde6ae249958c0f594ef05e5173
#
_cell.length_a   1.000
_cell.length_b   1.000
_cell.length_c   1.000
_cell.angle_alpha   90.00
_cell.angle_beta   90.00
_cell.angle_gamma   90.00
#
_symmetry.space_group_name_H-M   'P 1'
#
loop_
_entity.id
_entity.type
_entity.pdbx_description
1 polymer ?
#
loop_
_entity_poly.entity_id
_entity_poly.type
_entity_poly.pdbx_seq_one_letter_code
_entity_poly.pdbx_strand_id
1 'polypeptide(L)'
;VRSFAEFKASHRGGAADWTSVTERTHAAIFVPADTSPQEIRDCLNEETAQAMGPLNDLYRLPDSVFNDDNFNSVLTGFDMLMLRLHYAPQLHSGMTKAQVAAYLPGLLAQMNPAGNVSGARAARPTPRAWEAAVEGAFSPRSSAATRQSDSAKMVSIAKAQGLTDARLAFSYYADGRSLATKDPAQAVQLLNAANSVYAGIPGAQVHMAHVDMQLAAIALAAGEPDQAIAYADRSIPVARRAENAALLATLMLVKAEALEALGDAAQARALRLDSLGWARYGFGAEAQVQARQAEIATLGARGRRG
;
A
#
# COMPACT_ATOMS: atom_id res chain seq x y z
N VAL A 1 -5.34 19.02 22.22
CA VAL A 1 -4.31 19.43 21.25
C VAL A 1 -5.00 20.17 20.12
N ARG A 2 -4.68 21.46 19.94
CA ARG A 2 -5.34 22.35 18.96
C ARG A 2 -4.38 22.79 17.84
N SER A 3 -3.09 22.47 17.97
CA SER A 3 -2.08 22.82 16.98
C SER A 3 -1.00 21.74 16.88
N PHE A 4 -0.27 21.74 15.77
CA PHE A 4 0.88 20.83 15.59
C PHE A 4 2.00 21.10 16.60
N ALA A 5 2.16 22.36 17.05
CA ALA A 5 3.12 22.70 18.10
C ALA A 5 2.72 22.10 19.46
N GLU A 6 1.44 22.16 19.82
CA GLU A 6 0.91 21.50 21.01
C GLU A 6 1.03 19.97 20.92
N PHE A 7 0.76 19.37 19.76
CA PHE A 7 0.94 17.94 19.52
C PHE A 7 2.40 17.53 19.77
N LYS A 8 3.36 18.23 19.17
CA LYS A 8 4.79 17.99 19.42
C LYS A 8 5.19 18.13 20.88
N ALA A 9 4.62 19.08 21.59
CA ALA A 9 4.87 19.28 23.01
C ALA A 9 4.22 18.19 23.87
N SER A 10 2.99 17.78 23.55
CA SER A 10 2.23 16.76 24.29
C SER A 10 2.79 15.34 24.09
N HIS A 11 3.41 15.05 22.96
CA HIS A 11 4.03 13.77 22.69
C HIS A 11 5.14 13.39 23.69
N ARG A 12 5.74 14.39 24.33
CA ARG A 12 6.73 14.21 25.41
C ARG A 12 6.12 14.08 26.81
N GLY A 13 4.82 14.35 26.96
CA GLY A 13 4.16 14.47 28.27
C GLY A 13 2.96 13.53 28.52
N GLY A 14 2.70 12.56 27.64
CA GLY A 14 1.60 11.59 27.82
C GLY A 14 0.19 12.13 27.58
N ALA A 15 0.02 13.43 27.30
CA ALA A 15 -1.30 14.05 27.03
C ALA A 15 -1.95 13.60 25.71
N ALA A 16 -1.21 12.89 24.86
CA ALA A 16 -1.69 12.25 23.63
C ALA A 16 -1.81 10.72 23.78
N ASP A 17 -1.77 10.20 25.00
CA ASP A 17 -1.96 8.77 25.25
C ASP A 17 -3.45 8.42 25.14
N TRP A 18 -3.80 7.81 24.03
CA TRP A 18 -5.16 7.36 23.74
C TRP A 18 -5.67 6.28 24.71
N THR A 19 -4.78 5.53 25.36
CA THR A 19 -5.17 4.50 26.34
C THR A 19 -5.80 5.09 27.60
N SER A 20 -5.54 6.38 27.87
CA SER A 20 -6.10 7.13 28.97
C SER A 20 -7.40 7.89 28.63
N VAL A 21 -7.78 7.95 27.33
CA VAL A 21 -8.95 8.71 26.89
C VAL A 21 -10.21 7.87 27.05
N THR A 22 -11.12 8.28 27.93
CA THR A 22 -12.42 7.64 28.15
C THR A 22 -13.54 8.28 27.35
N GLU A 23 -13.42 9.58 27.05
CA GLU A 23 -14.36 10.34 26.23
C GLU A 23 -13.58 11.23 25.25
N ARG A 24 -13.90 11.15 23.98
CA ARG A 24 -13.23 11.88 22.92
C ARG A 24 -14.17 12.96 22.38
N THR A 25 -13.92 14.21 22.75
CA THR A 25 -14.71 15.37 22.34
C THR A 25 -14.09 16.10 21.14
N HIS A 26 -12.79 15.95 20.92
CA HIS A 26 -12.04 16.59 19.84
C HIS A 26 -10.94 15.65 19.33
N ALA A 27 -10.73 15.66 18.04
CA ALA A 27 -9.57 15.07 17.39
C ALA A 27 -8.95 16.08 16.43
N ALA A 28 -7.65 16.03 16.21
CA ALA A 28 -6.93 16.84 15.23
C ALA A 28 -6.10 15.92 14.32
N ILE A 29 -6.29 16.05 13.02
CA ILE A 29 -5.55 15.32 12.00
C ILE A 29 -4.60 16.30 11.33
N PHE A 30 -3.33 15.93 11.21
CA PHE A 30 -2.30 16.76 10.59
C PHE A 30 -1.86 16.08 9.27
N VAL A 31 -2.14 16.75 8.17
CA VAL A 31 -1.80 16.27 6.83
C VAL A 31 -0.75 17.21 6.22
N PRO A 32 0.31 16.69 5.56
CA PRO A 32 1.26 17.52 4.82
C PRO A 32 0.54 18.34 3.74
N ALA A 33 0.87 19.64 3.63
CA ALA A 33 0.26 20.54 2.66
C ALA A 33 0.94 20.50 1.28
N ASP A 34 2.12 19.90 1.19
CA ASP A 34 3.01 19.85 0.03
C ASP A 34 3.03 18.47 -0.65
N THR A 35 1.97 17.70 -0.46
CA THR A 35 1.81 16.37 -1.05
C THR A 35 0.70 16.34 -2.12
N SER A 36 0.53 15.21 -2.79
CA SER A 36 -0.46 15.07 -3.85
C SER A 36 -1.90 15.06 -3.31
N PRO A 37 -2.91 15.43 -4.12
CA PRO A 37 -4.32 15.29 -3.73
C PRO A 37 -4.71 13.87 -3.32
N GLN A 38 -4.13 12.84 -3.95
CA GLN A 38 -4.34 11.46 -3.56
C GLN A 38 -3.80 11.20 -2.15
N GLU A 39 -2.56 11.56 -1.87
CA GLU A 39 -1.95 11.34 -0.54
C GLU A 39 -2.73 12.07 0.57
N ILE A 40 -3.23 13.29 0.29
CA ILE A 40 -4.11 14.01 1.23
C ILE A 40 -5.38 13.20 1.50
N ARG A 41 -6.02 12.68 0.45
CA ARG A 41 -7.23 11.85 0.59
C ARG A 41 -6.95 10.57 1.36
N ASP A 42 -5.87 9.88 1.00
CA ASP A 42 -5.49 8.59 1.57
C ASP A 42 -5.19 8.76 3.07
N CYS A 43 -4.37 9.74 3.45
CA CYS A 43 -4.17 10.15 4.83
C CYS A 43 -5.48 10.49 5.56
N LEU A 44 -6.36 11.27 4.93
CA LEU A 44 -7.62 11.65 5.58
C LEU A 44 -8.55 10.45 5.79
N ASN A 45 -8.58 9.48 4.86
CA ASN A 45 -9.34 8.25 5.04
C ASN A 45 -8.83 7.44 6.24
N GLU A 46 -7.54 7.20 6.30
CA GLU A 46 -6.88 6.44 7.34
C GLU A 46 -6.97 7.13 8.70
N GLU A 47 -6.47 8.34 8.81
CA GLU A 47 -6.39 9.09 10.07
C GLU A 47 -7.78 9.43 10.64
N THR A 48 -8.79 9.68 9.78
CA THR A 48 -10.16 9.86 10.23
C THR A 48 -10.72 8.56 10.81
N ALA A 49 -10.49 7.43 10.16
CA ALA A 49 -10.91 6.14 10.65
C ALA A 49 -10.21 5.77 11.98
N GLN A 50 -8.92 6.04 12.09
CA GLN A 50 -8.16 5.88 13.34
C GLN A 50 -8.68 6.82 14.44
N ALA A 51 -8.93 8.07 14.12
CA ALA A 51 -9.54 9.03 15.04
C ALA A 51 -10.92 8.59 15.53
N MET A 52 -11.63 7.74 14.82
CA MET A 52 -12.89 7.14 15.24
C MET A 52 -12.74 5.93 16.18
N GLY A 53 -11.54 5.37 16.36
CA GLY A 53 -11.32 4.33 17.38
C GLY A 53 -10.21 3.32 17.11
N PRO A 54 -10.16 2.63 15.96
CA PRO A 54 -9.10 1.68 15.64
C PRO A 54 -7.76 2.37 15.39
N LEU A 55 -6.90 2.42 16.41
CA LEU A 55 -5.67 3.23 16.41
C LEU A 55 -4.42 2.51 15.93
N ASN A 56 -4.46 1.19 15.75
CA ASN A 56 -3.25 0.42 15.52
C ASN A 56 -3.12 0.02 14.05
N ASP A 57 -2.02 0.39 13.44
CA ASP A 57 -1.60 -0.10 12.13
C ASP A 57 -0.99 -1.49 12.25
N LEU A 58 -1.37 -2.37 11.35
CA LEU A 58 -1.03 -3.78 11.43
C LEU A 58 -0.70 -4.35 10.06
N TYR A 59 0.55 -4.61 9.77
CA TYR A 59 1.04 -5.22 8.52
C TYR A 59 0.42 -6.57 8.11
N ARG A 60 -0.45 -7.15 8.92
CA ARG A 60 -1.11 -8.42 8.64
C ARG A 60 -2.54 -8.29 8.09
N LEU A 61 -2.97 -7.09 7.76
CA LEU A 61 -4.33 -6.75 7.29
C LEU A 61 -4.30 -6.35 5.80
N PRO A 62 -4.18 -7.29 4.85
CA PRO A 62 -3.98 -6.97 3.44
C PRO A 62 -5.15 -6.22 2.79
N ASP A 63 -6.36 -6.31 3.37
CA ASP A 63 -7.56 -5.63 2.88
C ASP A 63 -7.99 -4.56 3.89
N SER A 64 -7.12 -3.59 4.14
CA SER A 64 -7.37 -2.56 5.16
C SER A 64 -6.48 -1.34 4.96
N VAL A 65 -7.02 -0.14 5.21
CA VAL A 65 -6.24 1.09 5.34
C VAL A 65 -5.43 1.12 6.65
N PHE A 66 -5.77 0.26 7.63
CA PHE A 66 -5.00 0.07 8.86
C PHE A 66 -3.79 -0.86 8.66
N ASN A 67 -3.38 -1.09 7.42
CA ASN A 67 -2.17 -1.80 7.07
C ASN A 67 -1.10 -0.80 6.61
N ASP A 68 -0.03 -0.73 7.35
CA ASP A 68 1.12 0.16 7.14
C ASP A 68 1.91 -0.10 5.83
N ASP A 69 1.40 -0.97 4.93
CA ASP A 69 1.97 -1.17 3.59
C ASP A 69 1.52 -0.11 2.57
N ASN A 70 0.52 0.68 2.90
CA ASN A 70 -0.01 1.82 2.13
C ASN A 70 -0.49 1.47 0.70
N PHE A 71 -0.96 0.24 0.47
CA PHE A 71 -1.51 -0.12 -0.84
C PHE A 71 -3.00 0.22 -0.98
N ASN A 72 -3.76 0.17 0.12
CA ASN A 72 -5.17 0.53 0.12
C ASN A 72 -5.34 2.04 0.33
N SER A 73 -5.96 2.70 -0.62
CA SER A 73 -6.15 4.16 -0.64
C SER A 73 -7.53 4.60 -0.14
N VAL A 74 -8.47 3.66 0.01
CA VAL A 74 -9.85 3.92 0.46
C VAL A 74 -10.28 2.86 1.46
N LEU A 75 -11.19 3.24 2.36
CA LEU A 75 -11.75 2.31 3.35
C LEU A 75 -12.33 1.08 2.68
N THR A 76 -11.91 -0.08 3.13
CA THR A 76 -12.37 -1.37 2.61
C THR A 76 -13.62 -1.86 3.35
N GLY A 77 -14.18 -2.99 2.89
CA GLY A 77 -15.27 -3.66 3.59
C GLY A 77 -14.87 -4.11 4.99
N PHE A 78 -13.61 -4.51 5.17
CA PHE A 78 -13.06 -4.85 6.49
C PHE A 78 -13.00 -3.65 7.42
N ASP A 79 -12.50 -2.51 6.94
CA ASP A 79 -12.40 -1.28 7.74
C ASP A 79 -13.77 -0.80 8.21
N MET A 80 -14.75 -0.81 7.29
CA MET A 80 -16.14 -0.46 7.61
C MET A 80 -16.78 -1.43 8.60
N LEU A 81 -16.41 -2.72 8.55
CA LEU A 81 -16.86 -3.70 9.55
C LEU A 81 -16.23 -3.40 10.92
N MET A 82 -14.95 -3.09 10.96
CA MET A 82 -14.24 -2.75 12.22
C MET A 82 -14.81 -1.48 12.85
N LEU A 83 -15.09 -0.44 12.06
CA LEU A 83 -15.72 0.77 12.56
C LEU A 83 -17.13 0.49 13.11
N ARG A 84 -17.97 -0.23 12.38
CA ARG A 84 -19.31 -0.62 12.86
C ARG A 84 -19.25 -1.46 14.13
N LEU A 85 -18.28 -2.36 14.22
CA LEU A 85 -18.07 -3.19 15.40
C LEU A 85 -17.64 -2.32 16.60
N HIS A 86 -16.72 -1.37 16.39
CA HIS A 86 -16.26 -0.43 17.44
C HIS A 86 -17.41 0.39 18.04
N TYR A 87 -18.41 0.73 17.23
CA TYR A 87 -19.60 1.48 17.65
C TYR A 87 -20.82 0.60 17.96
N ALA A 88 -20.63 -0.72 18.13
CA ALA A 88 -21.73 -1.58 18.55
C ALA A 88 -22.25 -1.19 19.95
N PRO A 89 -23.57 -1.13 20.18
CA PRO A 89 -24.14 -0.67 21.47
C PRO A 89 -23.71 -1.49 22.69
N GLN A 90 -23.23 -2.70 22.48
CA GLN A 90 -22.73 -3.61 23.52
C GLN A 90 -21.31 -3.28 23.95
N LEU A 91 -20.58 -2.48 23.19
CA LEU A 91 -19.20 -2.09 23.45
C LEU A 91 -19.14 -0.64 23.94
N HIS A 92 -18.32 -0.40 24.95
CA HIS A 92 -18.13 0.95 25.50
C HIS A 92 -16.71 1.16 26.03
N SER A 93 -16.31 2.41 26.19
CA SER A 93 -15.02 2.78 26.74
C SER A 93 -14.79 2.13 28.13
N GLY A 94 -13.55 1.72 28.40
CA GLY A 94 -13.17 1.06 29.65
C GLY A 94 -13.36 -0.43 29.70
N MET A 95 -13.97 -1.08 28.68
CA MET A 95 -14.04 -2.54 28.61
C MET A 95 -12.66 -3.14 28.43
N THR A 96 -12.41 -4.21 29.19
CA THR A 96 -11.21 -5.05 29.02
C THR A 96 -11.27 -5.87 27.76
N LYS A 97 -10.11 -6.32 27.25
CA LYS A 97 -10.02 -7.23 26.10
C LYS A 97 -10.91 -8.48 26.28
N ALA A 98 -10.95 -9.05 27.50
CA ALA A 98 -11.75 -10.23 27.78
C ALA A 98 -13.27 -9.95 27.70
N GLN A 99 -13.71 -8.77 28.20
CA GLN A 99 -15.10 -8.35 28.09
C GLN A 99 -15.51 -8.13 26.63
N VAL A 100 -14.71 -7.42 25.85
CA VAL A 100 -14.96 -7.23 24.41
C VAL A 100 -15.01 -8.58 23.71
N ALA A 101 -14.05 -9.48 23.96
CA ALA A 101 -13.98 -10.78 23.32
C ALA A 101 -15.24 -11.66 23.56
N ALA A 102 -15.94 -11.46 24.67
CA ALA A 102 -17.19 -12.18 24.96
C ALA A 102 -18.35 -11.77 24.04
N TYR A 103 -18.38 -10.52 23.56
CA TYR A 103 -19.41 -10.01 22.64
C TYR A 103 -19.09 -10.26 21.16
N LEU A 104 -17.80 -10.35 20.80
CA LEU A 104 -17.35 -10.38 19.40
C LEU A 104 -18.00 -11.49 18.55
N PRO A 105 -18.12 -12.77 19.02
CA PRO A 105 -18.71 -13.81 18.18
C PRO A 105 -20.16 -13.49 17.75
N GLY A 106 -20.98 -13.01 18.69
CA GLY A 106 -22.38 -12.65 18.41
C GLY A 106 -22.50 -11.44 17.48
N LEU A 107 -21.70 -10.41 17.73
CA LEU A 107 -21.67 -9.20 16.89
C LEU A 107 -21.19 -9.49 15.47
N LEU A 108 -20.12 -10.27 15.31
CA LEU A 108 -19.59 -10.65 14.01
C LEU A 108 -20.57 -11.55 13.24
N ALA A 109 -21.22 -12.51 13.90
CA ALA A 109 -22.23 -13.36 13.27
C ALA A 109 -23.41 -12.53 12.74
N GLN A 110 -23.77 -11.44 13.43
CA GLN A 110 -24.83 -10.53 13.01
C GLN A 110 -24.39 -9.58 11.89
N MET A 111 -23.19 -8.98 12.00
CA MET A 111 -22.71 -7.95 11.09
C MET A 111 -22.07 -8.50 9.82
N ASN A 112 -21.47 -9.70 9.89
CA ASN A 112 -20.83 -10.38 8.78
C ASN A 112 -21.12 -11.90 8.80
N PRO A 113 -22.36 -12.33 8.51
CA PRO A 113 -22.72 -13.76 8.52
C PRO A 113 -21.83 -14.60 7.60
N ALA A 114 -21.42 -14.05 6.45
CA ALA A 114 -20.56 -14.73 5.48
C ALA A 114 -19.14 -14.98 6.00
N GLY A 115 -18.68 -14.24 7.00
CA GLY A 115 -17.38 -14.42 7.65
C GLY A 115 -17.33 -15.54 8.69
N ASN A 116 -18.45 -16.17 8.99
CA ASN A 116 -18.51 -17.28 9.93
C ASN A 116 -18.06 -18.61 9.26
N VAL A 117 -16.76 -18.68 8.94
CA VAL A 117 -16.13 -19.83 8.30
C VAL A 117 -15.40 -20.69 9.32
N SER A 118 -15.56 -22.02 9.23
CA SER A 118 -14.80 -22.95 10.06
C SER A 118 -13.33 -23.01 9.65
N GLY A 119 -12.42 -23.14 10.61
CA GLY A 119 -10.98 -23.32 10.36
C GLY A 119 -10.19 -22.03 10.15
N ALA A 120 -10.81 -20.86 10.35
CA ALA A 120 -10.08 -19.61 10.38
C ALA A 120 -9.00 -19.62 11.48
N ARG A 121 -7.75 -19.32 11.13
CA ARG A 121 -6.65 -19.23 12.08
C ARG A 121 -6.34 -17.76 12.36
N ALA A 122 -6.08 -17.45 13.63
CA ALA A 122 -5.56 -16.15 14.01
C ALA A 122 -4.22 -15.89 13.30
N ALA A 123 -4.07 -14.72 12.69
CA ALA A 123 -2.80 -14.32 12.13
C ALA A 123 -1.73 -14.22 13.22
N ARG A 124 -0.52 -14.69 12.91
CA ARG A 124 0.62 -14.57 13.82
C ARG A 124 0.95 -13.11 14.09
N PRO A 125 1.42 -12.75 15.29
CA PRO A 125 1.94 -11.41 15.55
C PRO A 125 3.06 -11.05 14.55
N THR A 126 3.15 -9.79 14.19
CA THR A 126 4.26 -9.31 13.35
C THR A 126 5.53 -9.24 14.20
N PRO A 127 6.65 -9.81 13.74
CA PRO A 127 7.91 -9.73 14.48
C PRO A 127 8.47 -8.28 14.45
N ARG A 128 8.83 -7.74 15.60
CA ARG A 128 9.42 -6.37 15.70
C ARG A 128 10.67 -6.19 14.81
N ALA A 129 11.49 -7.24 14.67
CA ALA A 129 12.65 -7.19 13.79
C ALA A 129 12.26 -7.04 12.32
N TRP A 130 11.10 -7.57 11.91
CA TRP A 130 10.56 -7.40 10.58
C TRP A 130 10.04 -5.96 10.38
N GLU A 131 9.31 -5.41 11.34
CA GLU A 131 8.84 -4.01 11.33
C GLU A 131 10.02 -3.03 11.22
N ALA A 132 11.06 -3.22 12.03
CA ALA A 132 12.27 -2.40 11.94
C ALA A 132 12.97 -2.50 10.57
N ALA A 133 12.93 -3.67 9.91
CA ALA A 133 13.45 -3.84 8.57
C ALA A 133 12.58 -3.12 7.52
N VAL A 134 11.25 -3.11 7.68
CA VAL A 134 10.35 -2.30 6.84
C VAL A 134 10.68 -0.81 6.96
N GLU A 135 10.79 -0.30 8.18
CA GLU A 135 11.17 1.10 8.42
C GLU A 135 12.50 1.44 7.74
N GLY A 136 13.51 0.58 7.84
CA GLY A 136 14.80 0.78 7.17
C GLY A 136 14.70 0.73 5.65
N ALA A 137 13.89 -0.17 5.10
CA ALA A 137 13.71 -0.35 3.65
C ALA A 137 12.96 0.81 2.99
N PHE A 138 12.01 1.44 3.69
CA PHE A 138 11.14 2.47 3.11
C PHE A 138 11.41 3.88 3.61
N SER A 139 12.20 4.06 4.67
CA SER A 139 12.53 5.40 5.18
C SER A 139 13.21 6.27 4.11
N PRO A 140 12.74 7.49 3.88
CA PRO A 140 13.41 8.44 3.00
C PRO A 140 14.82 8.85 3.49
N ARG A 141 15.09 8.64 4.78
CA ARG A 141 16.39 8.94 5.41
C ARG A 141 17.41 7.82 5.22
N SER A 142 16.99 6.62 4.83
CA SER A 142 17.86 5.49 4.63
C SER A 142 18.69 5.62 3.35
N SER A 143 19.96 5.21 3.40
CA SER A 143 20.80 5.09 2.20
C SER A 143 20.26 4.00 1.25
N ALA A 144 20.61 4.06 -0.03
CA ALA A 144 20.25 3.01 -0.98
C ALA A 144 20.77 1.62 -0.55
N ALA A 145 21.96 1.55 0.06
CA ALA A 145 22.51 0.31 0.59
C ALA A 145 21.71 -0.21 1.79
N THR A 146 21.32 0.68 2.71
CA THR A 146 20.46 0.34 3.85
C THR A 146 19.11 -0.18 3.38
N ARG A 147 18.45 0.54 2.46
CA ARG A 147 17.16 0.11 1.90
C ARG A 147 17.23 -1.29 1.28
N GLN A 148 18.28 -1.57 0.50
CA GLN A 148 18.48 -2.88 -0.10
C GLN A 148 18.77 -3.97 0.95
N SER A 149 19.63 -3.70 1.92
CA SER A 149 19.94 -4.65 2.99
C SER A 149 18.72 -4.99 3.83
N ASP A 150 17.91 -3.98 4.15
CA ASP A 150 16.76 -4.16 5.01
C ASP A 150 15.59 -4.83 4.27
N SER A 151 15.38 -4.57 2.97
CA SER A 151 14.41 -5.33 2.18
C SER A 151 14.79 -6.82 2.07
N ALA A 152 16.06 -7.16 1.90
CA ALA A 152 16.52 -8.55 1.95
C ALA A 152 16.33 -9.19 3.35
N LYS A 153 16.53 -8.42 4.44
CA LYS A 153 16.24 -8.88 5.81
C LYS A 153 14.75 -9.17 6.03
N MET A 154 13.85 -8.36 5.46
CA MET A 154 12.41 -8.64 5.53
C MET A 154 12.11 -10.05 5.03
N VAL A 155 12.66 -10.45 3.88
CA VAL A 155 12.48 -11.79 3.29
C VAL A 155 13.04 -12.87 4.23
N SER A 156 14.25 -12.69 4.74
CA SER A 156 14.90 -13.68 5.60
C SER A 156 14.14 -13.88 6.92
N ILE A 157 13.68 -12.78 7.54
CA ILE A 157 12.91 -12.83 8.79
C ILE A 157 11.54 -13.47 8.54
N ALA A 158 10.84 -13.07 7.46
CA ALA A 158 9.53 -13.64 7.14
C ALA A 158 9.61 -15.16 6.96
N LYS A 159 10.61 -15.66 6.23
CA LYS A 159 10.85 -17.10 6.05
C LYS A 159 11.21 -17.80 7.36
N ALA A 160 12.14 -17.25 8.14
CA ALA A 160 12.59 -17.83 9.41
C ALA A 160 11.44 -17.93 10.42
N GLN A 161 10.51 -16.98 10.39
CA GLN A 161 9.31 -16.96 11.24
C GLN A 161 8.15 -17.79 10.66
N GLY A 162 8.31 -18.38 9.48
CA GLY A 162 7.27 -19.17 8.82
C GLY A 162 6.03 -18.34 8.45
N LEU A 163 6.19 -17.07 8.09
CA LEU A 163 5.11 -16.24 7.56
C LEU A 163 4.78 -16.71 6.14
N THR A 164 3.48 -16.87 5.86
CA THR A 164 2.96 -17.30 4.56
C THR A 164 1.86 -16.38 4.05
N ASP A 165 1.66 -15.25 4.72
CA ASP A 165 0.64 -14.24 4.46
C ASP A 165 1.20 -13.03 3.68
N ALA A 166 0.43 -11.95 3.63
CA ALA A 166 0.77 -10.71 2.92
C ALA A 166 2.15 -10.14 3.30
N ARG A 167 2.61 -10.36 4.54
CA ARG A 167 3.93 -9.89 4.99
C ARG A 167 5.09 -10.57 4.25
N LEU A 168 4.95 -11.86 3.92
CA LEU A 168 5.94 -12.54 3.08
C LEU A 168 5.92 -11.98 1.64
N ALA A 169 4.73 -11.78 1.07
CA ALA A 169 4.57 -11.20 -0.25
C ALA A 169 5.14 -9.76 -0.30
N PHE A 170 4.84 -8.94 0.70
CA PHE A 170 5.37 -7.58 0.82
C PHE A 170 6.89 -7.58 0.95
N SER A 171 7.47 -8.54 1.67
CA SER A 171 8.93 -8.71 1.75
C SER A 171 9.55 -8.98 0.38
N TYR A 172 8.96 -9.91 -0.39
CA TYR A 172 9.42 -10.17 -1.76
C TYR A 172 9.27 -8.97 -2.68
N TYR A 173 8.15 -8.24 -2.57
CA TYR A 173 7.92 -7.00 -3.33
C TYR A 173 8.98 -5.94 -3.01
N ALA A 174 9.26 -5.69 -1.73
CA ALA A 174 10.24 -4.70 -1.30
C ALA A 174 11.65 -5.04 -1.82
N ASP A 175 12.06 -6.30 -1.70
CA ASP A 175 13.38 -6.75 -2.15
C ASP A 175 13.48 -6.73 -3.67
N GLY A 176 12.49 -7.24 -4.39
CA GLY A 176 12.41 -7.16 -5.86
C GLY A 176 12.47 -5.72 -6.38
N ARG A 177 11.70 -4.81 -5.77
CA ARG A 177 11.74 -3.37 -6.10
C ARG A 177 13.14 -2.78 -5.88
N SER A 178 13.81 -3.14 -4.79
CA SER A 178 15.15 -2.63 -4.46
C SER A 178 16.22 -3.07 -5.47
N LEU A 179 16.03 -4.22 -6.11
CA LEU A 179 16.93 -4.84 -7.09
C LEU A 179 16.62 -4.49 -8.54
N ALA A 180 15.47 -3.86 -8.83
CA ALA A 180 14.97 -3.68 -10.20
C ALA A 180 15.97 -3.07 -11.20
N THR A 181 16.88 -2.20 -10.74
CA THR A 181 17.92 -1.59 -11.61
C THR A 181 19.29 -2.26 -11.52
N LYS A 182 19.57 -3.02 -10.46
CA LYS A 182 20.87 -3.63 -10.20
C LYS A 182 20.95 -5.07 -10.69
N ASP A 183 19.89 -5.84 -10.43
CA ASP A 183 19.71 -7.22 -10.85
C ASP A 183 18.26 -7.45 -11.25
N PRO A 184 17.89 -7.05 -12.48
CA PRO A 184 16.52 -7.20 -12.97
C PRO A 184 16.05 -8.65 -13.00
N ALA A 185 16.94 -9.61 -13.24
CA ALA A 185 16.60 -11.03 -13.28
C ALA A 185 16.16 -11.54 -11.90
N GLN A 186 16.91 -11.22 -10.86
CA GLN A 186 16.52 -11.54 -9.48
C GLN A 186 15.28 -10.75 -9.05
N ALA A 187 15.17 -9.48 -9.44
CA ALA A 187 13.99 -8.66 -9.17
C ALA A 187 12.71 -9.31 -9.72
N VAL A 188 12.72 -9.78 -10.97
CA VAL A 188 11.58 -10.49 -11.59
C VAL A 188 11.22 -11.77 -10.83
N GLN A 189 12.21 -12.55 -10.37
CA GLN A 189 11.96 -13.75 -9.57
C GLN A 189 11.25 -13.41 -8.26
N LEU A 190 11.73 -12.39 -7.54
CA LEU A 190 11.14 -11.95 -6.27
C LEU A 190 9.73 -11.36 -6.45
N LEU A 191 9.53 -10.54 -7.48
CA LEU A 191 8.22 -9.98 -7.80
C LEU A 191 7.21 -11.06 -8.19
N ASN A 192 7.61 -12.06 -8.95
CA ASN A 192 6.76 -13.22 -9.25
C ASN A 192 6.45 -14.05 -8.00
N ALA A 193 7.41 -14.21 -7.09
CA ALA A 193 7.17 -14.85 -5.79
C ALA A 193 6.16 -14.05 -4.95
N ALA A 194 6.24 -12.70 -4.96
CA ALA A 194 5.25 -11.84 -4.31
C ALA A 194 3.84 -12.07 -4.90
N ASN A 195 3.70 -12.03 -6.24
CA ASN A 195 2.43 -12.31 -6.91
C ASN A 195 1.87 -13.70 -6.59
N SER A 196 2.73 -14.71 -6.52
CA SER A 196 2.31 -16.08 -6.18
C SER A 196 1.71 -16.17 -4.77
N VAL A 197 2.27 -15.44 -3.80
CA VAL A 197 1.72 -15.39 -2.43
C VAL A 197 0.43 -14.56 -2.41
N TYR A 198 0.42 -13.37 -3.03
CA TYR A 198 -0.77 -12.50 -3.06
C TYR A 198 -1.97 -13.16 -3.76
N ALA A 199 -1.75 -13.98 -4.79
CA ALA A 199 -2.82 -14.69 -5.50
C ALA A 199 -3.65 -15.62 -4.60
N GLY A 200 -3.08 -16.10 -3.50
CA GLY A 200 -3.78 -16.89 -2.49
C GLY A 200 -4.49 -16.06 -1.40
N ILE A 201 -4.43 -14.72 -1.46
CA ILE A 201 -4.93 -13.84 -0.42
C ILE A 201 -6.16 -13.08 -0.95
N PRO A 202 -7.36 -13.28 -0.38
CA PRO A 202 -8.53 -12.47 -0.72
C PRO A 202 -8.27 -10.98 -0.47
N GLY A 203 -8.72 -10.13 -1.39
CA GLY A 203 -8.54 -8.66 -1.27
C GLY A 203 -7.19 -8.13 -1.77
N ALA A 204 -6.21 -8.99 -2.10
CA ALA A 204 -4.85 -8.56 -2.47
C ALA A 204 -4.69 -8.12 -3.95
N GLN A 205 -5.77 -7.82 -4.67
CA GLN A 205 -5.70 -7.44 -6.09
C GLN A 205 -4.89 -6.14 -6.31
N VAL A 206 -5.03 -5.16 -5.43
CA VAL A 206 -4.27 -3.91 -5.53
C VAL A 206 -2.78 -4.13 -5.30
N HIS A 207 -2.42 -5.03 -4.38
CA HIS A 207 -1.02 -5.43 -4.14
C HIS A 207 -0.41 -6.07 -5.39
N MET A 208 -1.15 -7.00 -6.04
CA MET A 208 -0.72 -7.60 -7.29
C MET A 208 -0.54 -6.56 -8.40
N ALA A 209 -1.40 -5.54 -8.47
CA ALA A 209 -1.27 -4.47 -9.44
C ALA A 209 -0.01 -3.60 -9.20
N HIS A 210 0.40 -3.38 -7.96
CA HIS A 210 1.67 -2.75 -7.64
C HIS A 210 2.88 -3.61 -8.04
N VAL A 211 2.80 -4.93 -7.85
CA VAL A 211 3.83 -5.86 -8.33
C VAL A 211 3.92 -5.82 -9.85
N ASP A 212 2.79 -5.89 -10.54
CA ASP A 212 2.72 -5.84 -12.00
C ASP A 212 3.25 -4.52 -12.57
N MET A 213 3.03 -3.42 -11.90
CA MET A 213 3.61 -2.12 -12.28
C MET A 213 5.15 -2.17 -12.27
N GLN A 214 5.77 -2.83 -11.28
CA GLN A 214 7.22 -3.02 -11.25
C GLN A 214 7.69 -3.96 -12.38
N LEU A 215 6.98 -5.07 -12.58
CA LEU A 215 7.27 -6.02 -13.67
C LEU A 215 7.13 -5.35 -15.05
N ALA A 216 6.09 -4.53 -15.26
CA ALA A 216 5.89 -3.77 -16.48
C ALA A 216 7.05 -2.79 -16.74
N ALA A 217 7.51 -2.09 -15.72
CA ALA A 217 8.64 -1.17 -15.82
C ALA A 217 9.96 -1.90 -16.15
N ILE A 218 10.19 -3.08 -15.56
CA ILE A 218 11.36 -3.92 -15.86
C ILE A 218 11.28 -4.45 -17.30
N ALA A 219 10.13 -4.98 -17.74
CA ALA A 219 9.91 -5.48 -19.10
C ALA A 219 10.13 -4.36 -20.14
N LEU A 220 9.58 -3.15 -19.88
CA LEU A 220 9.80 -1.99 -20.75
C LEU A 220 11.30 -1.64 -20.88
N ALA A 221 12.02 -1.65 -19.76
CA ALA A 221 13.46 -1.36 -19.74
C ALA A 221 14.31 -2.46 -20.39
N ALA A 222 13.81 -3.70 -20.43
CA ALA A 222 14.43 -4.83 -21.09
C ALA A 222 14.13 -4.89 -22.61
N GLY A 223 13.29 -3.98 -23.15
CA GLY A 223 12.88 -4.03 -24.56
C GLY A 223 11.81 -5.07 -24.87
N GLU A 224 10.99 -5.44 -23.88
CA GLU A 224 9.88 -6.40 -23.98
C GLU A 224 8.52 -5.65 -23.90
N PRO A 225 8.16 -4.82 -24.90
CA PRO A 225 6.99 -3.95 -24.84
C PRO A 225 5.67 -4.73 -24.76
N ASP A 226 5.54 -5.86 -25.43
CA ASP A 226 4.33 -6.70 -25.37
C ASP A 226 4.07 -7.20 -23.95
N GLN A 227 5.14 -7.58 -23.24
CA GLN A 227 5.03 -8.03 -21.87
C GLN A 227 4.69 -6.88 -20.91
N ALA A 228 5.28 -5.71 -21.13
CA ALA A 228 4.93 -4.49 -20.38
C ALA A 228 3.45 -4.13 -20.55
N ILE A 229 2.91 -4.21 -21.76
CA ILE A 229 1.49 -3.99 -22.06
C ILE A 229 0.62 -5.02 -21.34
N ALA A 230 0.98 -6.31 -21.38
CA ALA A 230 0.21 -7.36 -20.72
C ALA A 230 0.09 -7.15 -19.20
N TYR A 231 1.18 -6.75 -18.54
CA TYR A 231 1.13 -6.39 -17.11
C TYR A 231 0.25 -5.16 -16.86
N ALA A 232 0.40 -4.12 -17.68
CA ALA A 232 -0.39 -2.90 -17.52
C ALA A 232 -1.90 -3.17 -17.74
N ASP A 233 -2.27 -3.94 -18.78
CA ASP A 233 -3.67 -4.17 -19.14
C ASP A 233 -4.43 -4.94 -18.06
N ARG A 234 -3.84 -5.92 -17.42
CA ARG A 234 -4.50 -6.64 -16.34
C ARG A 234 -4.61 -5.81 -15.05
N SER A 235 -3.73 -4.82 -14.84
CA SER A 235 -3.65 -4.04 -13.60
C SER A 235 -4.36 -2.68 -13.66
N ILE A 236 -4.49 -2.05 -14.84
CA ILE A 236 -5.23 -0.78 -15.02
C ILE A 236 -6.67 -0.86 -14.46
N PRO A 237 -7.49 -1.89 -14.77
CA PRO A 237 -8.83 -1.99 -14.19
C PRO A 237 -8.82 -2.13 -12.67
N VAL A 238 -7.80 -2.78 -12.10
CA VAL A 238 -7.65 -2.94 -10.65
C VAL A 238 -7.33 -1.61 -10.00
N ALA A 239 -6.32 -0.88 -10.51
CA ALA A 239 -5.94 0.43 -10.01
C ALA A 239 -7.10 1.44 -10.06
N ARG A 240 -7.92 1.37 -11.13
CA ARG A 240 -9.11 2.22 -11.28
C ARG A 240 -10.16 1.91 -10.23
N ARG A 241 -10.46 0.63 -9.97
CA ARG A 241 -11.44 0.23 -8.93
C ARG A 241 -10.96 0.55 -7.52
N ALA A 242 -9.66 0.46 -7.29
CA ALA A 242 -9.03 0.84 -6.02
C ALA A 242 -8.87 2.36 -5.83
N GLU A 243 -9.31 3.16 -6.82
CA GLU A 243 -9.16 4.62 -6.84
C GLU A 243 -7.71 5.10 -6.60
N ASN A 244 -6.72 4.26 -6.95
CA ASN A 244 -5.31 4.59 -6.82
C ASN A 244 -4.82 5.29 -8.10
N ALA A 245 -4.92 6.61 -8.13
CA ALA A 245 -4.63 7.43 -9.31
C ALA A 245 -3.13 7.42 -9.67
N ALA A 246 -2.24 7.38 -8.67
CA ALA A 246 -0.80 7.32 -8.90
C ALA A 246 -0.39 6.00 -9.58
N LEU A 247 -0.93 4.88 -9.11
CA LEU A 247 -0.72 3.56 -9.71
C LEU A 247 -1.32 3.52 -11.12
N LEU A 248 -2.55 4.01 -11.29
CA LEU A 248 -3.25 4.04 -12.57
C LEU A 248 -2.48 4.85 -13.60
N ALA A 249 -2.08 6.08 -13.25
CA ALA A 249 -1.29 6.93 -14.14
C ALA A 249 0.06 6.30 -14.51
N THR A 250 0.75 5.68 -13.55
CA THR A 250 2.03 5.00 -13.81
C THR A 250 1.85 3.85 -14.80
N LEU A 251 0.84 2.99 -14.62
CA LEU A 251 0.54 1.88 -15.53
C LEU A 251 0.19 2.37 -16.94
N MET A 252 -0.63 3.44 -17.04
CA MET A 252 -0.99 4.05 -18.33
C MET A 252 0.24 4.64 -19.05
N LEU A 253 1.14 5.29 -18.32
CA LEU A 253 2.36 5.85 -18.88
C LEU A 253 3.35 4.76 -19.32
N VAL A 254 3.54 3.71 -18.53
CA VAL A 254 4.38 2.56 -18.92
C VAL A 254 3.81 1.90 -20.19
N LYS A 255 2.49 1.68 -20.26
CA LYS A 255 1.84 1.14 -21.46
C LYS A 255 2.01 2.07 -22.67
N ALA A 256 1.91 3.39 -22.47
CA ALA A 256 2.12 4.36 -23.56
C ALA A 256 3.54 4.30 -24.13
N GLU A 257 4.57 4.17 -23.28
CA GLU A 257 5.96 3.99 -23.74
C GLU A 257 6.16 2.64 -24.46
N ALA A 258 5.49 1.59 -24.02
CA ALA A 258 5.52 0.29 -24.67
C ALA A 258 4.85 0.32 -26.07
N LEU A 259 3.70 0.99 -26.20
CA LEU A 259 3.03 1.22 -27.49
C LEU A 259 3.90 2.06 -28.45
N GLU A 260 4.57 3.09 -27.94
CA GLU A 260 5.54 3.88 -28.71
C GLU A 260 6.69 3.00 -29.23
N ALA A 261 7.19 2.07 -28.40
CA ALA A 261 8.25 1.15 -28.80
C ALA A 261 7.80 0.16 -29.90
N LEU A 262 6.51 -0.18 -29.95
CA LEU A 262 5.91 -1.00 -31.02
C LEU A 262 5.53 -0.19 -32.28
N GLY A 263 5.73 1.14 -32.28
CA GLY A 263 5.40 2.03 -33.40
C GLY A 263 3.96 2.54 -33.39
N ASP A 264 3.14 2.20 -32.39
CA ASP A 264 1.77 2.71 -32.29
C ASP A 264 1.73 4.08 -31.57
N ALA A 265 2.33 5.06 -32.21
CA ALA A 265 2.41 6.43 -31.67
C ALA A 265 1.04 7.10 -31.50
N ALA A 266 0.02 6.67 -32.23
CA ALA A 266 -1.33 7.24 -32.10
C ALA A 266 -1.99 6.81 -30.77
N GLN A 267 -2.00 5.51 -30.49
CA GLN A 267 -2.51 5.01 -29.20
C GLN A 267 -1.67 5.47 -28.02
N ALA A 268 -0.35 5.49 -28.15
CA ALA A 268 0.56 6.01 -27.12
C ALA A 268 0.21 7.44 -26.73
N ARG A 269 -0.02 8.32 -27.72
CA ARG A 269 -0.39 9.73 -27.49
C ARG A 269 -1.75 9.86 -26.82
N ALA A 270 -2.75 9.11 -27.28
CA ALA A 270 -4.07 9.10 -26.68
C ALA A 270 -4.01 8.67 -25.20
N LEU A 271 -3.28 7.60 -24.91
CA LEU A 271 -3.15 7.08 -23.55
C LEU A 271 -2.40 8.04 -22.60
N ARG A 272 -1.36 8.74 -23.11
CA ARG A 272 -0.69 9.81 -22.33
C ARG A 272 -1.65 10.96 -21.99
N LEU A 273 -2.51 11.37 -22.92
CA LEU A 273 -3.53 12.40 -22.66
C LEU A 273 -4.53 11.95 -21.61
N ASP A 274 -5.04 10.71 -21.73
CA ASP A 274 -5.98 10.15 -20.78
C ASP A 274 -5.37 9.99 -19.37
N SER A 275 -4.06 9.80 -19.27
CA SER A 275 -3.37 9.67 -17.99
C SER A 275 -3.23 10.99 -17.23
N LEU A 276 -3.32 12.17 -17.88
CA LEU A 276 -2.98 13.47 -17.28
C LEU A 276 -3.84 13.81 -16.05
N GLY A 277 -5.14 13.56 -16.10
CA GLY A 277 -6.03 13.80 -14.96
C GLY A 277 -5.65 12.97 -13.74
N TRP A 278 -5.37 11.69 -13.98
CA TRP A 278 -4.93 10.75 -12.94
C TRP A 278 -3.54 11.12 -12.42
N ALA A 279 -2.63 11.50 -13.31
CA ALA A 279 -1.27 11.90 -12.94
C ALA A 279 -1.26 13.16 -12.04
N ARG A 280 -2.07 14.17 -12.36
CA ARG A 280 -2.19 15.39 -11.53
C ARG A 280 -2.79 15.08 -10.16
N TYR A 281 -3.78 14.20 -10.12
CA TYR A 281 -4.37 13.80 -8.85
C TYR A 281 -3.41 12.93 -8.02
N GLY A 282 -2.72 11.98 -8.66
CA GLY A 282 -1.85 11.00 -8.00
C GLY A 282 -0.45 11.50 -7.67
N PHE A 283 0.14 12.37 -8.50
CA PHE A 283 1.51 12.88 -8.29
C PHE A 283 1.55 14.33 -7.79
N GLY A 284 0.45 15.07 -7.94
CA GLY A 284 0.36 16.46 -7.47
C GLY A 284 0.81 17.49 -8.48
N ALA A 285 1.75 18.34 -8.11
CA ALA A 285 2.18 19.48 -8.91
C ALA A 285 2.70 19.10 -10.30
N GLU A 286 2.53 19.98 -11.29
CA GLU A 286 2.92 19.74 -12.69
C GLU A 286 4.40 19.29 -12.81
N ALA A 287 5.30 19.85 -11.99
CA ALA A 287 6.70 19.43 -11.95
C ALA A 287 6.88 17.97 -11.56
N GLN A 288 6.06 17.45 -10.65
CA GLN A 288 6.07 16.05 -10.24
C GLN A 288 5.53 15.14 -11.35
N VAL A 289 4.47 15.59 -12.03
CA VAL A 289 3.92 14.89 -13.21
C VAL A 289 4.98 14.76 -14.30
N GLN A 290 5.64 15.87 -14.66
CA GLN A 290 6.68 15.89 -15.69
C GLN A 290 7.89 15.03 -15.29
N ALA A 291 8.31 15.07 -14.02
CA ALA A 291 9.40 14.25 -13.52
C ALA A 291 9.09 12.75 -13.66
N ARG A 292 7.87 12.34 -13.31
CA ARG A 292 7.44 10.93 -13.45
C ARG A 292 7.34 10.52 -14.91
N GLN A 293 6.81 11.35 -15.78
CA GLN A 293 6.76 11.09 -17.23
C GLN A 293 8.17 10.93 -17.82
N ALA A 294 9.11 11.81 -17.46
CA ALA A 294 10.49 11.72 -17.92
C ALA A 294 11.21 10.46 -17.41
N GLU A 295 10.97 10.08 -16.15
CA GLU A 295 11.50 8.83 -15.58
C GLU A 295 11.04 7.61 -16.40
N ILE A 296 9.73 7.50 -16.66
CA ILE A 296 9.16 6.37 -17.41
C ILE A 296 9.64 6.37 -18.86
N ALA A 297 9.70 7.54 -19.52
CA ALA A 297 10.24 7.67 -20.88
C ALA A 297 11.70 7.20 -20.98
N THR A 298 12.49 7.39 -19.91
CA THR A 298 13.87 6.90 -19.84
C THR A 298 13.93 5.37 -19.87
N LEU A 299 12.96 4.67 -19.26
CA LEU A 299 12.87 3.20 -19.31
C LEU A 299 12.64 2.71 -20.74
N GLY A 300 11.67 3.32 -21.45
CA GLY A 300 11.40 3.01 -22.86
C GLY A 300 12.59 3.28 -23.79
N ALA A 301 13.36 4.35 -23.52
CA ALA A 301 14.56 4.65 -24.27
C ALA A 301 15.70 3.63 -24.07
N ARG A 302 15.81 3.03 -22.89
CA ARG A 302 16.78 1.94 -22.60
C ARG A 302 16.42 0.69 -23.39
N GLY A 303 15.16 0.25 -23.35
CA GLY A 303 14.68 -0.92 -24.05
C GLY A 303 14.87 -0.86 -25.59
N ARG A 304 14.84 0.36 -26.18
CA ARG A 304 15.09 0.56 -27.63
C ARG A 304 16.57 0.50 -28.03
N ARG A 305 17.50 0.50 -27.09
CA ARG A 305 18.96 0.50 -27.34
C ARG A 305 19.63 -0.87 -27.09
N GLY A 306 18.98 -1.76 -26.40
CA GLY A 306 19.41 -3.14 -26.16
C GLY A 306 18.87 -4.08 -27.22
#